data_a99b750af4000672e3cd2e2da608e5b3
#
_entry.id   a99b750af4000672e3cd2e2da608e5b3
#
_cell.length_a   1.000
_cell.length_b   1.000
_cell.length_c   1.000
_cell.angle_alpha   90.00
_cell.angle_beta   90.00
_cell.angle_gamma   90.00
#
_symmetry.space_group_name_H-M   'P 1'
#
loop_
_entity.id
_entity.type
_entity.pdbx_description
1 polymer ?
#
loop_
_entity_poly.entity_id
_entity_poly.type
_entity_poly.pdbx_seq_one_letter_code
_entity_poly.pdbx_strand_id
1 'polypeptide(L)'
;MAKLFLCGGGFGKQMEDTYPVFNAVIDHTKPLLYIPLAMPEETHTLDECYGWIQNELKEGGVEVPSVEMVRSYEEILTKEFSDYCALYIGGGNTFSLLKGLKDSSAFAKIKEYLQGDGVVFGSSAGEIIFGKDIMTAITEDPNDVGLQDTEGFDVLSGIALDAHYTNAKTKEDHERVTAFLTNYSIEKGKVIALPEEDTLFIDGDAFQVIGSRPYYVFENGVRLEKRAELRNELTDNEWPLEYIDHDRWIARGIVFDEEGNFYFIRAERDDMFGKATMIETPGGGVEKGENLNMAIRRELSEELGAEVDVILKIGVVSDYYNIIHRHNISNYFLCKVKSFGEKHLTEDEIHDFHLSTLKLTFDEAVAEYEKRKETPIGRLVANRELPVVMRAKRIIDELGLLS
;
A
#
# COMPACT_ATOMS: atom_id res chain seq x y z
N MET A 1 -14.74 -10.60 -10.87
CA MET A 1 -13.54 -11.39 -10.49
C MET A 1 -13.23 -11.15 -9.02
N ALA A 2 -12.65 -12.15 -8.36
CA ALA A 2 -12.25 -12.04 -6.96
C ALA A 2 -11.26 -10.89 -6.74
N LYS A 3 -11.28 -10.31 -5.53
CA LYS A 3 -10.26 -9.37 -5.07
C LYS A 3 -9.10 -10.14 -4.49
N LEU A 4 -7.88 -9.84 -4.96
CA LEU A 4 -6.69 -10.58 -4.56
C LEU A 4 -5.71 -9.65 -3.84
N PHE A 5 -5.23 -10.10 -2.68
CA PHE A 5 -4.13 -9.51 -1.92
C PHE A 5 -2.96 -10.48 -1.99
N LEU A 6 -1.98 -10.21 -2.81
CA LEU A 6 -0.83 -11.06 -3.06
C LEU A 6 0.40 -10.41 -2.41
N CYS A 7 0.74 -10.90 -1.21
CA CYS A 7 1.73 -10.31 -0.33
C CYS A 7 3.09 -10.96 -0.51
N GLY A 8 4.14 -10.14 -0.59
CA GLY A 8 5.54 -10.59 -0.72
C GLY A 8 6.11 -11.35 0.48
N GLY A 9 5.27 -11.70 1.48
CA GLY A 9 5.64 -12.58 2.58
C GLY A 9 5.76 -11.91 3.95
N GLY A 10 5.39 -10.65 4.08
CA GLY A 10 5.43 -9.88 5.32
C GLY A 10 4.44 -10.35 6.39
N PHE A 11 4.72 -9.95 7.62
CA PHE A 11 3.89 -10.20 8.79
C PHE A 11 4.05 -9.09 9.84
N GLY A 12 3.11 -9.05 10.81
CA GLY A 12 3.14 -8.08 11.88
C GLY A 12 3.15 -6.64 11.37
N LYS A 13 4.13 -5.85 11.81
CA LYS A 13 4.25 -4.44 11.46
C LYS A 13 4.51 -4.20 9.95
N GLN A 14 5.08 -5.17 9.23
CA GLN A 14 5.30 -5.05 7.79
C GLN A 14 3.97 -4.96 7.01
N MET A 15 2.86 -5.38 7.61
CA MET A 15 1.54 -5.40 7.00
C MET A 15 0.68 -4.17 7.34
N GLU A 16 1.25 -3.14 7.97
CA GLU A 16 0.52 -1.95 8.45
C GLU A 16 -0.19 -1.16 7.33
N ASP A 17 0.30 -1.23 6.09
CA ASP A 17 -0.34 -0.61 4.93
C ASP A 17 -1.40 -1.54 4.28
N THR A 18 -1.24 -2.86 4.37
CA THR A 18 -2.08 -3.85 3.70
C THR A 18 -3.33 -4.21 4.51
N TYR A 19 -3.19 -4.52 5.80
CA TYR A 19 -4.32 -4.99 6.61
C TYR A 19 -5.49 -4.01 6.72
N PRO A 20 -5.31 -2.67 6.80
CA PRO A 20 -6.44 -1.75 6.76
C PRO A 20 -7.26 -1.86 5.46
N VAL A 21 -6.59 -2.04 4.32
CA VAL A 21 -7.26 -2.19 3.02
C VAL A 21 -7.96 -3.56 2.93
N PHE A 22 -7.31 -4.63 3.41
CA PHE A 22 -7.91 -5.96 3.47
C PHE A 22 -9.14 -5.97 4.37
N ASN A 23 -9.03 -5.39 5.58
CA ASN A 23 -10.13 -5.30 6.54
C ASN A 23 -11.34 -4.52 5.97
N ALA A 24 -11.09 -3.50 5.14
CA ALA A 24 -12.17 -2.70 4.54
C ALA A 24 -12.99 -3.42 3.47
N VAL A 25 -12.50 -4.52 2.90
CA VAL A 25 -13.17 -5.23 1.79
C VAL A 25 -13.78 -6.57 2.17
N ILE A 26 -13.50 -7.11 3.36
CA ILE A 26 -14.04 -8.40 3.81
C ILE A 26 -15.40 -8.25 4.48
N ASP A 27 -16.17 -9.33 4.48
CA ASP A 27 -17.45 -9.44 5.21
C ASP A 27 -17.22 -9.86 6.67
N HIS A 28 -17.25 -8.90 7.59
CA HIS A 28 -17.00 -9.12 9.02
C HIS A 28 -18.01 -10.04 9.73
N THR A 29 -19.05 -10.49 9.04
CA THR A 29 -20.03 -11.45 9.59
C THR A 29 -19.66 -12.90 9.34
N LYS A 30 -18.66 -13.16 8.45
CA LYS A 30 -18.22 -14.49 8.04
C LYS A 30 -16.83 -14.82 8.58
N PRO A 31 -16.56 -16.12 8.87
CA PRO A 31 -15.21 -16.58 9.24
C PRO A 31 -14.23 -16.43 8.07
N LEU A 32 -12.93 -16.41 8.37
CA LEU A 32 -11.86 -16.53 7.39
C LEU A 32 -11.43 -17.98 7.24
N LEU A 33 -11.21 -18.47 6.01
CA LEU A 33 -10.66 -19.79 5.75
C LEU A 33 -9.16 -19.73 5.56
N TYR A 34 -8.40 -20.38 6.45
CA TYR A 34 -6.94 -20.45 6.41
C TYR A 34 -6.44 -21.76 5.79
N ILE A 35 -5.54 -21.66 4.83
CA ILE A 35 -4.93 -22.77 4.08
C ILE A 35 -3.41 -22.72 4.28
N PRO A 36 -2.85 -23.37 5.35
CA PRO A 36 -1.42 -23.33 5.68
C PRO A 36 -0.59 -24.43 4.98
N LEU A 37 -1.11 -25.08 3.95
CA LEU A 37 -0.60 -26.36 3.44
C LEU A 37 0.72 -26.24 2.62
N ALA A 38 1.25 -25.03 2.46
CA ALA A 38 2.60 -24.80 1.95
C ALA A 38 3.68 -25.04 3.01
N MET A 39 3.33 -24.90 4.30
CA MET A 39 4.28 -25.00 5.41
C MET A 39 4.66 -26.46 5.68
N PRO A 40 5.98 -26.80 5.61
CA PRO A 40 6.43 -28.15 5.99
C PRO A 40 6.19 -28.39 7.49
N GLU A 41 5.59 -29.54 7.84
CA GLU A 41 5.29 -29.89 9.24
C GLU A 41 6.54 -29.99 10.13
N GLU A 42 7.70 -30.26 9.53
CA GLU A 42 9.00 -30.27 10.22
C GLU A 42 9.43 -28.86 10.65
N THR A 43 8.93 -27.84 9.98
CA THR A 43 9.24 -26.43 10.28
C THR A 43 8.26 -25.89 11.31
N HIS A 44 6.95 -26.02 11.04
CA HIS A 44 5.87 -25.63 11.93
C HIS A 44 4.69 -26.59 11.79
N THR A 45 4.16 -27.00 12.92
CA THR A 45 2.94 -27.81 12.96
C THR A 45 1.72 -26.99 12.52
N LEU A 46 0.67 -27.66 12.06
CA LEU A 46 -0.57 -26.98 11.68
C LEU A 46 -1.21 -26.20 12.85
N ASP A 47 -1.05 -26.70 14.10
CA ASP A 47 -1.57 -26.01 15.29
C ASP A 47 -0.77 -24.73 15.60
N GLU A 48 0.54 -24.71 15.37
CA GLU A 48 1.36 -23.49 15.43
C GLU A 48 0.96 -22.49 14.35
N CYS A 49 0.76 -22.95 13.11
CA CYS A 49 0.25 -22.11 12.02
C CYS A 49 -1.12 -21.50 12.36
N TYR A 50 -2.01 -22.28 13.00
CA TYR A 50 -3.32 -21.79 13.42
C TYR A 50 -3.22 -20.71 14.51
N GLY A 51 -2.37 -20.93 15.50
CA GLY A 51 -2.10 -19.93 16.54
C GLY A 51 -1.49 -18.65 15.98
N TRP A 52 -0.57 -18.79 15.01
CA TRP A 52 0.07 -17.68 14.35
C TRP A 52 -0.95 -16.80 13.62
N ILE A 53 -1.77 -17.37 12.73
CA ILE A 53 -2.73 -16.56 11.94
C ILE A 53 -3.74 -15.83 12.81
N GLN A 54 -4.19 -16.44 13.92
CA GLN A 54 -5.11 -15.77 14.85
C GLN A 54 -4.47 -14.54 15.49
N ASN A 55 -3.21 -14.64 15.90
CA ASN A 55 -2.47 -13.52 16.47
C ASN A 55 -2.18 -12.44 15.41
N GLU A 56 -1.77 -12.85 14.22
CA GLU A 56 -1.43 -11.97 13.11
C GLU A 56 -2.61 -11.08 12.71
N LEU A 57 -3.79 -11.67 12.49
CA LEU A 57 -5.00 -10.91 12.14
C LEU A 57 -5.42 -9.96 13.26
N LYS A 58 -5.32 -10.41 14.51
CA LYS A 58 -5.67 -9.60 15.68
C LYS A 58 -4.74 -8.41 15.85
N GLU A 59 -3.42 -8.61 15.76
CA GLU A 59 -2.42 -7.55 15.87
C GLU A 59 -2.49 -6.58 14.68
N GLY A 60 -2.83 -7.10 13.49
CA GLY A 60 -3.05 -6.32 12.27
C GLY A 60 -4.38 -5.56 12.23
N GLY A 61 -5.25 -5.71 13.25
CA GLY A 61 -6.54 -5.04 13.31
C GLY A 61 -7.56 -5.57 12.29
N VAL A 62 -7.39 -6.82 11.83
CA VAL A 62 -8.34 -7.47 10.92
C VAL A 62 -9.45 -8.14 11.74
N GLU A 63 -10.67 -7.66 11.54
CA GLU A 63 -11.83 -8.08 12.33
C GLU A 63 -12.57 -9.25 11.64
N VAL A 64 -12.46 -10.45 12.19
CA VAL A 64 -13.20 -11.64 11.76
C VAL A 64 -13.81 -12.37 12.96
N PRO A 65 -15.02 -12.95 12.84
CA PRO A 65 -15.66 -13.64 13.97
C PRO A 65 -14.89 -14.90 14.41
N SER A 66 -14.23 -15.56 13.46
CA SER A 66 -13.37 -16.74 13.71
C SER A 66 -12.50 -17.04 12.49
N VAL A 67 -11.47 -17.87 12.70
CA VAL A 67 -10.67 -18.47 11.63
C VAL A 67 -10.98 -19.96 11.60
N GLU A 68 -11.32 -20.48 10.43
CA GLU A 68 -11.34 -21.92 10.17
C GLU A 68 -10.09 -22.31 9.39
N MET A 69 -9.48 -23.45 9.72
CA MET A 69 -8.27 -23.93 9.07
C MET A 69 -8.51 -25.30 8.45
N VAL A 70 -8.04 -25.49 7.22
CA VAL A 70 -7.97 -26.82 6.60
C VAL A 70 -6.68 -27.53 7.01
N ARG A 71 -6.75 -28.84 7.17
CA ARG A 71 -5.62 -29.70 7.57
C ARG A 71 -5.13 -30.60 6.44
N SER A 72 -5.85 -30.64 5.32
CA SER A 72 -5.43 -31.36 4.11
C SER A 72 -6.00 -30.69 2.85
N TYR A 73 -5.44 -31.04 1.71
CA TYR A 73 -5.92 -30.55 0.42
C TYR A 73 -7.35 -31.05 0.10
N GLU A 74 -7.70 -32.27 0.57
CA GLU A 74 -9.05 -32.85 0.41
C GLU A 74 -10.09 -32.06 1.21
N GLU A 75 -9.73 -31.54 2.38
CA GLU A 75 -10.64 -30.69 3.16
C GLU A 75 -11.03 -29.42 2.43
N ILE A 76 -10.16 -28.86 1.57
CA ILE A 76 -10.50 -27.70 0.73
C ILE A 76 -11.73 -27.99 -0.13
N LEU A 77 -11.85 -29.23 -0.63
CA LEU A 77 -12.97 -29.63 -1.49
C LEU A 77 -14.30 -29.68 -0.76
N THR A 78 -14.29 -29.84 0.55
CA THR A 78 -15.50 -29.93 1.40
C THR A 78 -16.04 -28.56 1.82
N LYS A 79 -15.27 -27.48 1.64
CA LYS A 79 -15.63 -26.12 2.07
C LYS A 79 -16.44 -25.39 1.01
N GLU A 80 -17.52 -24.73 1.40
CA GLU A 80 -18.21 -23.77 0.53
C GLU A 80 -17.58 -22.40 0.70
N PHE A 81 -16.82 -21.93 -0.32
CA PHE A 81 -16.01 -20.70 -0.19
C PHE A 81 -16.85 -19.43 0.00
N SER A 82 -18.10 -19.44 -0.42
CA SER A 82 -19.07 -18.35 -0.18
C SER A 82 -19.43 -18.16 1.30
N ASP A 83 -19.17 -19.15 2.16
CA ASP A 83 -19.41 -19.06 3.60
C ASP A 83 -18.31 -18.30 4.35
N TYR A 84 -17.22 -17.97 3.66
CA TYR A 84 -16.06 -17.30 4.23
C TYR A 84 -15.93 -15.87 3.72
N CYS A 85 -15.40 -14.97 4.56
CA CYS A 85 -15.10 -13.59 4.17
C CYS A 85 -13.89 -13.51 3.22
N ALA A 86 -12.93 -14.44 3.36
CA ALA A 86 -11.77 -14.57 2.51
C ALA A 86 -11.14 -15.96 2.61
N LEU A 87 -10.39 -16.35 1.58
CA LEU A 87 -9.42 -17.45 1.63
C LEU A 87 -8.04 -16.86 1.93
N TYR A 88 -7.38 -17.31 2.99
CA TYR A 88 -5.99 -16.94 3.30
C TYR A 88 -5.07 -18.12 3.00
N ILE A 89 -4.23 -18.02 1.97
CA ILE A 89 -3.27 -19.05 1.56
C ILE A 89 -1.90 -18.66 2.09
N GLY A 90 -1.38 -19.43 3.03
CA GLY A 90 -0.13 -19.15 3.73
C GLY A 90 1.13 -19.46 2.91
N GLY A 91 2.27 -19.00 3.44
CA GLY A 91 3.59 -19.27 2.91
C GLY A 91 4.14 -20.65 3.29
N GLY A 92 5.31 -20.96 2.74
CA GLY A 92 6.05 -22.22 2.88
C GLY A 92 6.68 -22.63 1.55
N ASN A 93 6.73 -23.91 1.24
CA ASN A 93 7.29 -24.37 -0.04
C ASN A 93 6.27 -24.28 -1.18
N THR A 94 6.57 -23.46 -2.17
CA THR A 94 5.69 -23.14 -3.30
C THR A 94 5.43 -24.35 -4.21
N PHE A 95 6.44 -25.21 -4.43
CA PHE A 95 6.29 -26.41 -5.25
C PHE A 95 5.38 -27.46 -4.58
N SER A 96 5.53 -27.65 -3.28
CA SER A 96 4.69 -28.55 -2.50
C SER A 96 3.24 -28.06 -2.48
N LEU A 97 3.02 -26.76 -2.28
CA LEU A 97 1.70 -26.16 -2.32
C LEU A 97 1.00 -26.38 -3.66
N LEU A 98 1.64 -25.98 -4.76
CA LEU A 98 1.03 -26.10 -6.09
C LEU A 98 0.76 -27.55 -6.47
N LYS A 99 1.71 -28.47 -6.14
CA LYS A 99 1.52 -29.89 -6.38
C LYS A 99 0.31 -30.44 -5.64
N GLY A 100 0.20 -30.17 -4.36
CA GLY A 100 -0.92 -30.63 -3.54
C GLY A 100 -2.27 -30.09 -4.00
N LEU A 101 -2.33 -28.82 -4.38
CA LEU A 101 -3.54 -28.22 -4.95
C LEU A 101 -3.96 -28.89 -6.27
N LYS A 102 -3.00 -29.19 -7.18
CA LYS A 102 -3.28 -29.86 -8.45
C LYS A 102 -3.67 -31.33 -8.27
N ASP A 103 -2.92 -32.07 -7.48
CA ASP A 103 -3.16 -33.50 -7.25
C ASP A 103 -4.52 -33.76 -6.57
N SER A 104 -4.97 -32.87 -5.69
CA SER A 104 -6.27 -32.98 -4.99
C SER A 104 -7.47 -32.41 -5.75
N SER A 105 -7.27 -31.75 -6.88
CA SER A 105 -8.27 -30.94 -7.61
C SER A 105 -8.71 -29.65 -6.90
N ALA A 106 -8.10 -29.29 -5.76
CA ALA A 106 -8.37 -28.01 -5.08
C ALA A 106 -7.97 -26.81 -5.94
N PHE A 107 -6.96 -26.97 -6.81
CA PHE A 107 -6.57 -25.96 -7.80
C PHE A 107 -7.75 -25.55 -8.71
N ALA A 108 -8.49 -26.53 -9.25
CA ALA A 108 -9.65 -26.26 -10.11
C ALA A 108 -10.76 -25.51 -9.34
N LYS A 109 -11.03 -25.91 -8.09
CA LYS A 109 -12.01 -25.27 -7.22
C LYS A 109 -11.68 -23.83 -6.89
N ILE A 110 -10.40 -23.53 -6.56
CA ILE A 110 -9.94 -22.16 -6.32
C ILE A 110 -10.04 -21.36 -7.62
N LYS A 111 -9.62 -21.93 -8.76
CA LYS A 111 -9.71 -21.27 -10.08
C LYS A 111 -11.13 -20.88 -10.43
N GLU A 112 -12.12 -21.71 -10.11
CA GLU A 112 -13.54 -21.37 -10.27
C GLU A 112 -13.96 -20.22 -9.36
N TYR A 113 -13.56 -20.24 -8.09
CA TYR A 113 -13.83 -19.17 -7.12
C TYR A 113 -13.28 -17.82 -7.55
N LEU A 114 -12.12 -17.79 -8.22
CA LEU A 114 -11.52 -16.56 -8.75
C LEU A 114 -12.35 -15.86 -9.83
N GLN A 115 -13.30 -16.55 -10.45
CA GLN A 115 -14.21 -15.95 -11.44
C GLN A 115 -15.36 -15.17 -10.78
N GLY A 116 -15.62 -15.42 -9.48
CA GLY A 116 -16.63 -14.74 -8.67
C GLY A 116 -16.15 -13.40 -8.10
N ASP A 117 -16.77 -12.96 -7.03
CA ASP A 117 -16.55 -11.72 -6.31
C ASP A 117 -15.91 -11.92 -4.92
N GLY A 118 -15.32 -13.10 -4.69
CA GLY A 118 -14.69 -13.44 -3.41
C GLY A 118 -13.43 -12.65 -3.12
N VAL A 119 -12.86 -12.87 -1.93
CA VAL A 119 -11.60 -12.26 -1.51
C VAL A 119 -10.58 -13.35 -1.24
N VAL A 120 -9.36 -13.17 -1.75
CA VAL A 120 -8.24 -14.08 -1.50
C VAL A 120 -7.05 -13.28 -0.99
N PHE A 121 -6.41 -13.80 0.05
CA PHE A 121 -5.13 -13.32 0.54
C PHE A 121 -4.09 -14.43 0.34
N GLY A 122 -3.05 -14.17 -0.45
CA GLY A 122 -1.92 -15.08 -0.66
C GLY A 122 -0.64 -14.46 -0.11
N SER A 123 0.10 -15.20 0.71
CA SER A 123 1.36 -14.71 1.29
C SER A 123 2.51 -15.61 0.87
N SER A 124 3.61 -15.05 0.37
CA SER A 124 4.83 -15.77 -0.04
C SER A 124 4.49 -16.87 -1.07
N ALA A 125 4.67 -18.15 -0.75
CA ALA A 125 4.25 -19.26 -1.61
C ALA A 125 2.79 -19.12 -2.08
N GLY A 126 1.90 -18.65 -1.18
CA GLY A 126 0.49 -18.37 -1.48
C GLY A 126 0.28 -17.20 -2.43
N GLU A 127 1.25 -16.29 -2.57
CA GLU A 127 1.28 -15.23 -3.59
C GLU A 127 1.78 -15.80 -4.93
N ILE A 128 2.93 -16.47 -4.92
CA ILE A 128 3.65 -16.90 -6.14
C ILE A 128 2.79 -17.81 -7.01
N ILE A 129 1.93 -18.67 -6.40
CA ILE A 129 1.03 -19.56 -7.17
C ILE A 129 0.00 -18.81 -8.01
N PHE A 130 -0.25 -17.52 -7.76
CA PHE A 130 -1.16 -16.69 -8.56
C PHE A 130 -0.51 -16.11 -9.82
N GLY A 131 0.82 -16.17 -9.92
CA GLY A 131 1.55 -15.82 -11.12
C GLY A 131 1.32 -16.80 -12.27
N LYS A 132 1.94 -16.48 -13.42
CA LYS A 132 1.93 -17.31 -14.62
C LYS A 132 2.50 -18.72 -14.37
N ASP A 133 3.66 -18.78 -13.73
CA ASP A 133 4.28 -20.00 -13.24
C ASP A 133 5.07 -19.72 -11.95
N ILE A 134 5.45 -20.78 -11.24
CA ILE A 134 6.10 -20.68 -9.94
C ILE A 134 7.62 -20.82 -9.99
N MET A 135 8.23 -20.82 -11.17
CA MET A 135 9.68 -21.03 -11.28
C MET A 135 10.53 -19.91 -10.68
N THR A 136 9.94 -18.75 -10.40
CA THR A 136 10.59 -17.68 -9.62
C THR A 136 10.99 -18.16 -8.23
N ALA A 137 10.20 -19.01 -7.60
CA ALA A 137 10.47 -19.57 -6.28
C ALA A 137 11.70 -20.48 -6.20
N ILE A 138 12.23 -21.00 -7.32
CA ILE A 138 13.32 -22.03 -7.32
C ILE A 138 14.61 -21.51 -6.68
N THR A 139 14.77 -20.21 -6.54
CA THR A 139 15.92 -19.60 -5.88
C THR A 139 15.91 -19.78 -4.37
N GLU A 140 14.74 -20.01 -3.77
CA GLU A 140 14.54 -20.14 -2.33
C GLU A 140 13.91 -21.47 -1.93
N ASP A 141 12.96 -21.96 -2.72
CA ASP A 141 12.22 -23.20 -2.49
C ASP A 141 12.78 -24.35 -3.32
N PRO A 142 13.21 -25.47 -2.71
CA PRO A 142 13.59 -26.64 -3.45
C PRO A 142 12.36 -27.37 -4.02
N ASN A 143 12.47 -27.88 -5.25
CA ASN A 143 11.44 -28.71 -5.89
C ASN A 143 11.64 -30.20 -5.52
N ASP A 144 11.66 -30.52 -4.23
CA ASP A 144 11.88 -31.90 -3.75
C ASP A 144 10.72 -32.84 -4.08
N VAL A 145 9.53 -32.27 -4.31
CA VAL A 145 8.33 -33.02 -4.71
C VAL A 145 8.32 -33.39 -6.20
N GLY A 146 9.29 -32.94 -6.99
CA GLY A 146 9.44 -33.25 -8.42
C GLY A 146 8.30 -32.76 -9.29
N LEU A 147 7.71 -31.61 -8.95
CA LEU A 147 6.63 -30.99 -9.72
C LEU A 147 7.13 -30.64 -11.13
N GLN A 148 6.41 -31.11 -12.16
CA GLN A 148 6.74 -30.86 -13.58
C GLN A 148 5.87 -29.72 -14.17
N ASP A 149 4.59 -29.69 -13.82
CA ASP A 149 3.67 -28.65 -14.25
C ASP A 149 3.69 -27.49 -13.25
N THR A 150 4.49 -26.47 -13.57
CA THR A 150 4.73 -25.28 -12.74
C THR A 150 3.81 -24.11 -13.05
N GLU A 151 2.82 -24.28 -13.96
CA GLU A 151 1.85 -23.23 -14.27
C GLU A 151 0.99 -22.89 -13.05
N GLY A 152 0.93 -21.60 -12.70
CA GLY A 152 0.10 -21.06 -11.61
C GLY A 152 -1.31 -20.72 -12.09
N PHE A 153 -1.99 -19.87 -11.31
CA PHE A 153 -3.35 -19.40 -11.66
C PHE A 153 -3.38 -18.38 -12.81
N ASP A 154 -2.26 -17.75 -13.11
CA ASP A 154 -2.06 -16.74 -14.16
C ASP A 154 -3.10 -15.58 -14.12
N VAL A 155 -3.34 -15.05 -12.93
CA VAL A 155 -4.33 -13.95 -12.73
C VAL A 155 -3.90 -12.62 -13.35
N LEU A 156 -2.62 -12.49 -13.75
CA LEU A 156 -2.02 -11.31 -14.35
C LEU A 156 -1.68 -11.50 -15.86
N SER A 157 -2.26 -12.49 -16.51
CA SER A 157 -2.13 -12.71 -17.96
C SER A 157 -0.68 -12.73 -18.46
N GLY A 158 0.12 -13.65 -17.94
CA GLY A 158 1.48 -13.91 -18.40
C GLY A 158 2.59 -13.29 -17.53
N ILE A 159 2.26 -12.71 -16.38
CA ILE A 159 3.23 -12.17 -15.43
C ILE A 159 3.48 -13.19 -14.31
N ALA A 160 4.75 -13.48 -14.02
CA ALA A 160 5.15 -14.27 -12.86
C ALA A 160 5.34 -13.36 -11.63
N LEU A 161 5.19 -13.92 -10.43
CA LEU A 161 5.38 -13.23 -9.17
C LEU A 161 6.60 -13.78 -8.45
N ASP A 162 7.25 -12.95 -7.63
CA ASP A 162 8.39 -13.31 -6.80
C ASP A 162 8.27 -12.59 -5.45
N ALA A 163 8.38 -13.35 -4.35
CA ALA A 163 8.26 -12.86 -2.99
C ALA A 163 9.63 -12.61 -2.36
N HIS A 164 9.69 -11.90 -1.22
CA HIS A 164 10.90 -11.64 -0.42
C HIS A 164 12.05 -10.95 -1.15
N TYR A 165 11.83 -10.35 -2.30
CA TYR A 165 12.90 -9.96 -3.24
C TYR A 165 14.00 -9.09 -2.63
N THR A 166 13.70 -8.12 -1.78
CA THR A 166 14.69 -7.25 -1.13
C THR A 166 15.04 -7.67 0.29
N ASN A 167 14.48 -8.79 0.75
CA ASN A 167 14.66 -9.30 2.12
C ASN A 167 15.70 -10.43 2.18
N ALA A 168 16.49 -10.59 1.11
CA ALA A 168 17.58 -11.57 1.03
C ALA A 168 18.56 -11.43 2.19
N LYS A 169 18.99 -12.58 2.77
CA LYS A 169 19.84 -12.63 3.96
C LYS A 169 21.24 -12.10 3.72
N THR A 170 21.75 -12.22 2.48
CA THR A 170 23.08 -11.76 2.10
C THR A 170 23.05 -11.00 0.76
N LYS A 171 24.11 -10.21 0.51
CA LYS A 171 24.28 -9.53 -0.77
C LYS A 171 24.41 -10.52 -1.91
N GLU A 172 25.12 -11.62 -1.70
CA GLU A 172 25.31 -12.68 -2.68
C GLU A 172 23.98 -13.35 -3.05
N ASP A 173 23.11 -13.60 -2.08
CA ASP A 173 21.76 -14.13 -2.34
C ASP A 173 20.94 -13.17 -3.17
N HIS A 174 20.96 -11.88 -2.82
CA HIS A 174 20.25 -10.86 -3.59
C HIS A 174 20.77 -10.76 -5.05
N GLU A 175 22.08 -10.79 -5.25
CA GLU A 175 22.69 -10.80 -6.58
C GLU A 175 22.30 -12.06 -7.38
N ARG A 176 22.26 -13.24 -6.73
CA ARG A 176 21.86 -14.51 -7.33
C ARG A 176 20.38 -14.48 -7.78
N VAL A 177 19.47 -14.04 -6.90
CA VAL A 177 18.04 -13.91 -7.23
C VAL A 177 17.85 -12.89 -8.35
N THR A 178 18.50 -11.72 -8.25
CA THR A 178 18.44 -10.69 -9.29
C THR A 178 18.88 -11.19 -10.66
N ALA A 179 20.00 -11.93 -10.73
CA ALA A 179 20.49 -12.50 -11.97
C ALA A 179 19.53 -13.55 -12.54
N PHE A 180 18.94 -14.38 -11.66
CA PHE A 180 17.95 -15.36 -12.06
C PHE A 180 16.70 -14.70 -12.65
N LEU A 181 16.09 -13.73 -11.95
CA LEU A 181 14.89 -13.04 -12.41
C LEU A 181 15.13 -12.22 -13.69
N THR A 182 16.35 -11.65 -13.84
CA THR A 182 16.76 -10.97 -15.07
C THR A 182 16.74 -11.95 -16.26
N ASN A 183 17.35 -13.12 -16.12
CA ASN A 183 17.35 -14.16 -17.16
C ASN A 183 15.95 -14.71 -17.41
N TYR A 184 15.20 -15.00 -16.35
CA TYR A 184 13.81 -15.43 -16.45
C TYR A 184 12.98 -14.45 -17.28
N SER A 185 13.16 -13.15 -17.06
CA SER A 185 12.39 -12.11 -17.79
C SER A 185 12.69 -12.08 -19.31
N ILE A 186 13.87 -12.52 -19.73
CA ILE A 186 14.23 -12.68 -21.16
C ILE A 186 13.56 -13.92 -21.77
N GLU A 187 13.58 -15.02 -21.04
CA GLU A 187 13.19 -16.33 -21.56
C GLU A 187 11.68 -16.61 -21.40
N LYS A 188 11.11 -16.19 -20.30
CA LYS A 188 9.75 -16.56 -19.84
C LYS A 188 8.77 -15.41 -19.80
N GLY A 189 9.25 -14.16 -19.73
CA GLY A 189 8.41 -12.97 -19.68
C GLY A 189 8.49 -12.21 -18.36
N LYS A 190 7.61 -11.25 -18.22
CA LYS A 190 7.61 -10.27 -17.11
C LYS A 190 7.48 -10.93 -15.73
N VAL A 191 8.22 -10.36 -14.76
CA VAL A 191 8.11 -10.69 -13.34
C VAL A 191 7.82 -9.42 -12.55
N ILE A 192 6.92 -9.52 -11.56
CA ILE A 192 6.78 -8.53 -10.48
C ILE A 192 7.36 -9.18 -9.23
N ALA A 193 8.39 -8.55 -8.67
CA ALA A 193 9.09 -9.02 -7.47
C ALA A 193 8.81 -8.07 -6.32
N LEU A 194 8.18 -8.60 -5.26
CA LEU A 194 7.72 -7.84 -4.10
C LEU A 194 8.65 -8.02 -2.90
N PRO A 195 8.96 -6.95 -2.15
CA PRO A 195 9.47 -7.08 -0.80
C PRO A 195 8.38 -7.59 0.14
N GLU A 196 8.77 -8.04 1.32
CA GLU A 196 7.83 -8.57 2.34
C GLU A 196 6.76 -7.56 2.74
N GLU A 197 7.09 -6.27 2.77
CA GLU A 197 6.22 -5.18 3.20
C GLU A 197 5.15 -4.80 2.16
N ASP A 198 5.28 -5.28 0.93
CA ASP A 198 4.39 -4.87 -0.17
C ASP A 198 3.42 -5.98 -0.56
N THR A 199 2.24 -5.57 -0.98
CA THR A 199 1.15 -6.45 -1.44
C THR A 199 0.63 -5.98 -2.78
N LEU A 200 0.56 -6.86 -3.76
CA LEU A 200 -0.13 -6.62 -5.02
C LEU A 200 -1.63 -6.82 -4.81
N PHE A 201 -2.40 -5.74 -4.87
CA PHE A 201 -3.86 -5.77 -4.79
C PHE A 201 -4.46 -5.74 -6.19
N ILE A 202 -5.32 -6.72 -6.49
CA ILE A 202 -6.01 -6.84 -7.77
C ILE A 202 -7.52 -6.74 -7.52
N ASP A 203 -8.20 -5.85 -8.25
CA ASP A 203 -9.65 -5.71 -8.26
C ASP A 203 -10.13 -5.59 -9.71
N GLY A 204 -10.77 -6.62 -10.22
CA GLY A 204 -11.12 -6.73 -11.63
C GLY A 204 -9.90 -6.77 -12.55
N ASP A 205 -9.87 -5.90 -13.56
CA ASP A 205 -8.75 -5.80 -14.52
C ASP A 205 -7.64 -4.84 -14.04
N ALA A 206 -7.84 -4.17 -12.91
CA ALA A 206 -6.89 -3.22 -12.34
C ALA A 206 -6.05 -3.87 -11.24
N PHE A 207 -4.78 -3.50 -11.17
CA PHE A 207 -3.94 -3.84 -10.03
C PHE A 207 -3.14 -2.63 -9.55
N GLN A 208 -2.80 -2.63 -8.27
CA GLN A 208 -1.91 -1.67 -7.64
C GLN A 208 -1.07 -2.36 -6.58
N VAL A 209 0.09 -1.81 -6.27
CA VAL A 209 0.89 -2.26 -5.12
C VAL A 209 0.54 -1.40 -3.91
N ILE A 210 0.26 -2.03 -2.79
CA ILE A 210 0.08 -1.43 -1.46
C ILE A 210 1.37 -1.70 -0.71
N GLY A 211 1.94 -0.68 -0.09
CA GLY A 211 3.16 -0.79 0.67
C GLY A 211 4.01 0.46 0.54
N SER A 212 5.15 0.50 1.22
CA SER A 212 6.04 1.67 1.25
C SER A 212 7.42 1.41 0.66
N ARG A 213 7.77 0.15 0.47
CA ARG A 213 9.08 -0.26 -0.04
C ARG A 213 9.16 -0.17 -1.57
N PRO A 214 10.37 -0.12 -2.14
CA PRO A 214 10.52 -0.33 -3.58
C PRO A 214 10.20 -1.79 -3.95
N TYR A 215 9.34 -1.96 -4.96
CA TYR A 215 9.17 -3.24 -5.63
C TYR A 215 9.80 -3.19 -7.03
N TYR A 216 9.99 -4.33 -7.66
CA TYR A 216 10.75 -4.40 -8.91
C TYR A 216 9.97 -5.12 -10.00
N VAL A 217 10.13 -4.62 -11.22
CA VAL A 217 9.60 -5.24 -12.42
C VAL A 217 10.76 -5.65 -13.29
N PHE A 218 10.83 -6.94 -13.62
CA PHE A 218 11.79 -7.48 -14.58
C PHE A 218 11.09 -7.71 -15.90
N GLU A 219 11.62 -7.11 -16.96
CA GLU A 219 11.05 -7.21 -18.30
C GLU A 219 12.16 -7.13 -19.36
N ASN A 220 12.24 -8.13 -20.24
CA ASN A 220 13.26 -8.20 -21.31
C ASN A 220 14.72 -8.02 -20.82
N GLY A 221 15.04 -8.57 -19.65
CA GLY A 221 16.38 -8.45 -19.05
C GLY A 221 16.65 -7.12 -18.33
N VAL A 222 15.67 -6.26 -18.22
CA VAL A 222 15.79 -4.97 -17.52
C VAL A 222 15.06 -5.06 -16.18
N ARG A 223 15.77 -4.67 -15.10
CA ARG A 223 15.20 -4.49 -13.77
C ARG A 223 14.79 -3.04 -13.59
N LEU A 224 13.52 -2.79 -13.35
CA LEU A 224 12.94 -1.46 -13.11
C LEU A 224 12.49 -1.37 -11.65
N GLU A 225 13.04 -0.42 -10.90
CA GLU A 225 12.54 -0.07 -9.58
C GLU A 225 11.24 0.70 -9.70
N LYS A 226 10.26 0.35 -8.88
CA LYS A 226 8.96 0.99 -8.75
C LYS A 226 8.66 1.24 -7.28
N ARG A 227 7.77 2.21 -7.03
CA ARG A 227 7.21 2.44 -5.70
C ARG A 227 5.71 2.55 -5.81
N ALA A 228 5.02 1.95 -4.85
CA ALA A 228 3.60 2.16 -4.71
C ALA A 228 3.33 3.62 -4.36
N GLU A 229 2.30 4.20 -4.97
CA GLU A 229 1.75 5.47 -4.53
C GLU A 229 0.66 5.21 -3.49
N LEU A 230 0.67 5.95 -2.38
CA LEU A 230 -0.47 5.97 -1.46
C LEU A 230 -1.71 6.41 -2.23
N ARG A 231 -2.82 5.67 -2.09
CA ARG A 231 -4.12 6.06 -2.65
C ARG A 231 -5.19 5.86 -1.59
N ASN A 232 -5.75 6.96 -1.12
CA ASN A 232 -6.86 6.97 -0.19
C ASN A 232 -8.00 7.82 -0.75
N GLU A 233 -9.22 7.38 -0.52
CA GLU A 233 -10.42 8.15 -0.75
C GLU A 233 -11.16 8.26 0.58
N LEU A 234 -11.31 9.49 1.08
CA LEU A 234 -11.90 9.77 2.38
C LEU A 234 -13.30 10.33 2.20
N THR A 235 -14.25 9.79 2.92
CA THR A 235 -15.59 10.37 3.03
C THR A 235 -15.61 11.45 4.11
N ASP A 236 -16.34 12.54 3.82
CA ASP A 236 -16.64 13.54 4.84
C ASP A 236 -17.77 13.01 5.73
N ASN A 237 -17.44 12.72 6.99
CA ASN A 237 -18.41 12.27 7.99
C ASN A 237 -18.90 13.40 8.92
N GLU A 238 -18.38 14.62 8.73
CA GLU A 238 -18.68 15.76 9.60
C GLU A 238 -19.91 16.54 9.13
N TRP A 239 -20.16 16.58 7.82
CA TRP A 239 -21.29 17.25 7.19
C TRP A 239 -22.02 16.33 6.22
N PRO A 240 -23.36 16.41 6.11
CA PRO A 240 -24.12 15.61 5.16
C PRO A 240 -23.71 15.89 3.72
N LEU A 241 -23.55 14.83 2.94
CA LEU A 241 -23.34 14.95 1.49
C LEU A 241 -24.67 15.22 0.82
N GLU A 242 -24.79 16.38 0.14
CA GLU A 242 -25.94 16.69 -0.72
C GLU A 242 -25.64 16.35 -2.19
N TYR A 243 -24.57 16.94 -2.72
CA TYR A 243 -24.06 16.66 -4.07
C TYR A 243 -22.63 17.20 -4.19
N ILE A 244 -21.91 16.76 -5.22
CA ILE A 244 -20.59 17.31 -5.61
C ILE A 244 -20.76 17.97 -6.96
N ASP A 245 -20.31 19.20 -7.13
CA ASP A 245 -20.45 19.99 -8.36
C ASP A 245 -19.13 20.14 -9.12
N HIS A 246 -17.97 20.00 -8.46
CA HIS A 246 -16.68 20.08 -9.12
C HIS A 246 -15.55 19.33 -8.40
N ASP A 247 -14.59 18.88 -9.22
CA ASP A 247 -13.31 18.35 -8.75
C ASP A 247 -12.28 19.48 -8.69
N ARG A 248 -11.44 19.48 -7.64
CA ARG A 248 -10.28 20.35 -7.51
C ARG A 248 -9.00 19.54 -7.43
N TRP A 249 -8.17 19.68 -8.42
CA TRP A 249 -6.82 19.12 -8.43
C TRP A 249 -5.87 20.00 -7.61
N ILE A 250 -5.15 19.38 -6.68
CA ILE A 250 -4.28 20.07 -5.73
C ILE A 250 -2.91 19.41 -5.76
N ALA A 251 -1.85 20.20 -5.74
CA ALA A 251 -0.47 19.77 -5.52
C ALA A 251 -0.01 20.19 -4.12
N ARG A 252 0.43 19.23 -3.28
CA ARG A 252 0.87 19.44 -1.90
C ARG A 252 2.27 18.89 -1.67
N GLY A 253 3.07 19.58 -0.86
CA GLY A 253 4.44 19.19 -0.53
C GLY A 253 4.59 18.70 0.91
N ILE A 254 5.17 17.53 1.08
CA ILE A 254 5.81 17.17 2.35
C ILE A 254 7.24 17.69 2.25
N VAL A 255 7.46 18.84 2.87
CA VAL A 255 8.70 19.62 2.74
C VAL A 255 9.57 19.40 3.95
N PHE A 256 10.82 19.00 3.74
CA PHE A 256 11.79 18.78 4.82
C PHE A 256 13.17 19.37 4.51
N ASP A 257 13.93 19.67 5.56
CA ASP A 257 15.30 20.18 5.46
C ASP A 257 16.37 19.11 5.78
N GLU A 258 17.63 19.49 5.71
CA GLU A 258 18.77 18.61 6.00
C GLU A 258 18.86 18.19 7.47
N GLU A 259 18.23 18.96 8.36
CA GLU A 259 18.18 18.68 9.81
C GLU A 259 17.03 17.72 10.17
N GLY A 260 16.17 17.37 9.20
CA GLY A 260 15.00 16.49 9.39
C GLY A 260 13.75 17.19 9.94
N ASN A 261 13.70 18.53 9.88
CA ASN A 261 12.49 19.25 10.22
C ASN A 261 11.57 19.36 9.01
N PHE A 262 10.27 19.37 9.30
CA PHE A 262 9.21 19.49 8.32
C PHE A 262 8.59 20.88 8.37
N TYR A 263 8.11 21.35 7.20
CA TYR A 263 7.51 22.67 7.04
C TYR A 263 6.04 22.56 6.71
N PHE A 264 5.22 23.25 7.50
CA PHE A 264 3.76 23.27 7.38
C PHE A 264 3.24 24.70 7.34
N ILE A 265 2.00 24.84 6.88
CA ILE A 265 1.24 26.07 6.97
C ILE A 265 0.29 25.99 8.16
N ARG A 266 0.33 26.99 9.02
CA ARG A 266 -0.69 27.22 10.04
C ARG A 266 -1.69 28.21 9.50
N ALA A 267 -2.96 27.83 9.48
CA ALA A 267 -4.08 28.68 9.07
C ALA A 267 -5.06 28.87 10.23
N GLU A 268 -5.56 30.09 10.40
CA GLU A 268 -6.66 30.42 11.32
C GLU A 268 -7.91 30.64 10.47
N ARG A 269 -8.97 29.90 10.74
CA ARG A 269 -10.23 29.99 10.00
C ARG A 269 -11.39 30.35 10.91
N ASP A 270 -12.31 31.16 10.38
CA ASP A 270 -13.60 31.45 10.97
C ASP A 270 -14.61 31.58 9.83
N ASP A 271 -15.02 30.43 9.27
CA ASP A 271 -15.86 30.32 8.08
C ASP A 271 -16.98 29.29 8.27
N MET A 272 -17.65 28.88 7.17
CA MET A 272 -18.74 27.92 7.20
C MET A 272 -18.37 26.55 7.80
N PHE A 273 -17.09 26.17 7.84
CA PHE A 273 -16.61 24.99 8.53
C PHE A 273 -16.41 25.21 10.05
N GLY A 274 -16.66 26.42 10.53
CA GLY A 274 -16.47 26.81 11.91
C GLY A 274 -15.12 27.43 12.19
N LYS A 275 -14.93 27.82 13.46
CA LYS A 275 -13.69 28.44 13.91
C LYS A 275 -12.67 27.37 14.27
N ALA A 276 -11.51 27.41 13.64
CA ALA A 276 -10.41 26.48 13.90
C ALA A 276 -9.05 27.08 13.57
N THR A 277 -8.02 26.63 14.29
CA THR A 277 -6.63 26.79 13.87
C THR A 277 -6.17 25.45 13.33
N MET A 278 -5.68 25.41 12.11
CA MET A 278 -5.26 24.20 11.42
C MET A 278 -3.76 24.19 11.18
N ILE A 279 -3.23 23.00 10.96
CA ILE A 279 -1.94 22.75 10.34
C ILE A 279 -2.22 22.01 9.04
N GLU A 280 -1.62 22.47 7.95
CA GLU A 280 -1.75 21.84 6.62
C GLU A 280 -0.37 21.73 5.96
N THR A 281 -0.23 20.73 5.11
CA THR A 281 0.91 20.68 4.20
C THR A 281 0.82 21.83 3.20
N PRO A 282 1.93 22.51 2.87
CA PRO A 282 1.92 23.62 1.89
C PRO A 282 1.52 23.11 0.51
N GLY A 283 0.81 23.95 -0.25
CA GLY A 283 0.34 23.64 -1.59
C GLY A 283 -1.07 24.08 -1.88
N GLY A 284 -1.44 24.10 -3.14
CA GLY A 284 -2.71 24.62 -3.61
C GLY A 284 -3.15 24.09 -4.96
N GLY A 285 -4.10 24.79 -5.56
CA GLY A 285 -4.76 24.37 -6.79
C GLY A 285 -3.83 24.35 -8.00
N VAL A 286 -4.02 23.35 -8.87
CA VAL A 286 -3.33 23.27 -10.16
C VAL A 286 -4.00 24.26 -11.13
N GLU A 287 -3.25 25.18 -11.70
CA GLU A 287 -3.76 26.17 -12.63
C GLU A 287 -3.90 25.63 -14.06
N LYS A 288 -4.67 26.36 -14.88
CA LYS A 288 -4.92 25.95 -16.27
C LYS A 288 -3.62 25.98 -17.09
N GLY A 289 -3.25 24.83 -17.63
CA GLY A 289 -2.05 24.66 -18.44
C GLY A 289 -0.80 24.29 -17.64
N GLU A 290 -0.94 24.18 -16.33
CA GLU A 290 0.10 23.76 -15.40
C GLU A 290 0.06 22.23 -15.20
N ASN A 291 1.22 21.60 -15.05
CA ASN A 291 1.28 20.22 -14.59
C ASN A 291 1.57 20.18 -13.08
N LEU A 292 1.40 19.02 -12.46
CA LEU A 292 1.58 18.86 -11.01
C LEU A 292 2.98 19.29 -10.50
N ASN A 293 4.04 19.04 -11.28
CA ASN A 293 5.41 19.46 -10.91
C ASN A 293 5.60 20.98 -10.98
N MET A 294 4.93 21.65 -11.90
CA MET A 294 4.94 23.12 -11.97
C MET A 294 4.15 23.69 -10.80
N ALA A 295 2.94 23.16 -10.56
CA ALA A 295 2.07 23.58 -9.47
C ALA A 295 2.77 23.49 -8.11
N ILE A 296 3.37 22.33 -7.79
CA ILE A 296 4.01 22.17 -6.48
C ILE A 296 5.18 23.13 -6.27
N ARG A 297 5.99 23.38 -7.31
CA ARG A 297 7.11 24.33 -7.19
C ARG A 297 6.64 25.76 -7.02
N ARG A 298 5.60 26.20 -7.75
CA ARG A 298 4.98 27.50 -7.61
C ARG A 298 4.43 27.69 -6.21
N GLU A 299 3.58 26.79 -5.75
CA GLU A 299 2.94 26.86 -4.43
C GLU A 299 3.96 26.91 -3.28
N LEU A 300 5.00 26.06 -3.32
CA LEU A 300 6.05 26.07 -2.30
C LEU A 300 6.89 27.35 -2.31
N SER A 301 7.08 27.95 -3.50
CA SER A 301 7.73 29.27 -3.63
C SER A 301 6.83 30.38 -3.06
N GLU A 302 5.53 30.35 -3.33
CA GLU A 302 4.58 31.36 -2.88
C GLU A 302 4.35 31.30 -1.37
N GLU A 303 3.99 30.14 -0.82
CA GLU A 303 3.62 29.99 0.59
C GLU A 303 4.81 29.93 1.55
N LEU A 304 5.90 29.26 1.16
CA LEU A 304 7.08 29.09 2.01
C LEU A 304 8.27 29.98 1.61
N GLY A 305 8.28 30.55 0.41
CA GLY A 305 9.47 31.10 -0.19
C GLY A 305 10.54 30.04 -0.50
N ALA A 306 10.15 28.77 -0.61
CA ALA A 306 11.09 27.65 -0.70
C ALA A 306 11.40 27.27 -2.15
N GLU A 307 12.70 27.19 -2.48
CA GLU A 307 13.18 26.43 -3.62
C GLU A 307 13.46 25.00 -3.18
N VAL A 308 12.92 24.00 -3.91
CA VAL A 308 12.96 22.59 -3.49
C VAL A 308 13.44 21.67 -4.59
N ASP A 309 14.03 20.53 -4.16
CA ASP A 309 14.13 19.34 -4.97
C ASP A 309 12.89 18.47 -4.73
N VAL A 310 12.09 18.28 -5.78
CA VAL A 310 10.97 17.32 -5.77
C VAL A 310 11.55 15.94 -6.00
N ILE A 311 11.58 15.12 -4.94
CA ILE A 311 12.25 13.81 -4.95
C ILE A 311 11.37 12.78 -5.64
N LEU A 312 10.12 12.63 -5.18
CA LEU A 312 9.15 11.69 -5.73
C LEU A 312 7.72 12.09 -5.37
N LYS A 313 6.76 11.50 -6.05
CA LYS A 313 5.34 11.56 -5.68
C LYS A 313 5.05 10.49 -4.63
N ILE A 314 4.49 10.88 -3.49
CA ILE A 314 4.13 9.96 -2.39
C ILE A 314 2.81 9.27 -2.70
N GLY A 315 1.84 10.00 -3.22
CA GLY A 315 0.52 9.44 -3.53
C GLY A 315 -0.56 10.48 -3.75
N VAL A 316 -1.80 10.00 -3.74
CA VAL A 316 -3.01 10.80 -3.92
C VAL A 316 -3.96 10.51 -2.76
N VAL A 317 -4.46 11.54 -2.12
CA VAL A 317 -5.59 11.44 -1.20
C VAL A 317 -6.71 12.31 -1.74
N SER A 318 -7.86 11.71 -2.00
CA SER A 318 -9.07 12.44 -2.34
C SER A 318 -9.98 12.55 -1.12
N ASP A 319 -10.61 13.70 -0.95
CA ASP A 319 -11.54 13.97 0.13
C ASP A 319 -12.69 14.86 -0.34
N TYR A 320 -13.83 14.71 0.33
CA TYR A 320 -15.05 15.44 0.01
C TYR A 320 -15.26 16.55 1.04
N TYR A 321 -15.37 17.79 0.56
CA TYR A 321 -15.78 18.95 1.35
C TYR A 321 -17.26 19.22 1.07
N ASN A 322 -18.13 18.45 1.73
CA ASN A 322 -19.56 18.39 1.44
C ASN A 322 -20.25 19.75 1.56
N ILE A 323 -19.86 20.55 2.55
CA ILE A 323 -20.48 21.87 2.79
C ILE A 323 -20.26 22.87 1.65
N ILE A 324 -19.23 22.64 0.83
CA ILE A 324 -18.93 23.48 -0.35
C ILE A 324 -19.00 22.68 -1.65
N HIS A 325 -19.62 21.48 -1.62
CA HIS A 325 -19.89 20.62 -2.76
C HIS A 325 -18.68 20.28 -3.62
N ARG A 326 -17.48 20.16 -2.98
CA ARG A 326 -16.20 20.03 -3.65
C ARG A 326 -15.52 18.71 -3.33
N HIS A 327 -15.08 18.01 -4.38
CA HIS A 327 -14.18 16.88 -4.29
C HIS A 327 -12.74 17.35 -4.55
N ASN A 328 -11.86 17.18 -3.57
CA ASN A 328 -10.44 17.51 -3.68
C ASN A 328 -9.65 16.26 -4.08
N ILE A 329 -8.72 16.41 -5.00
CA ILE A 329 -7.79 15.38 -5.44
C ILE A 329 -6.38 15.88 -5.14
N SER A 330 -5.92 15.61 -3.90
CA SER A 330 -4.63 16.11 -3.39
C SER A 330 -3.49 15.17 -3.78
N ASN A 331 -2.57 15.67 -4.60
CA ASN A 331 -1.37 14.96 -5.04
C ASN A 331 -0.19 15.39 -4.17
N TYR A 332 0.42 14.46 -3.43
CA TYR A 332 1.48 14.72 -2.47
C TYR A 332 2.85 14.37 -3.02
N PHE A 333 3.81 15.27 -2.79
CA PHE A 333 5.20 15.13 -3.23
C PHE A 333 6.15 15.25 -2.04
N LEU A 334 7.19 14.42 -2.01
CA LEU A 334 8.31 14.55 -1.09
C LEU A 334 9.28 15.59 -1.66
N CYS A 335 9.52 16.66 -0.89
CA CYS A 335 10.30 17.82 -1.33
C CYS A 335 11.40 18.15 -0.31
N LYS A 336 12.67 18.16 -0.75
CA LYS A 336 13.80 18.60 0.07
C LYS A 336 14.09 20.06 -0.19
N VAL A 337 14.21 20.87 0.86
CA VAL A 337 14.55 22.30 0.76
C VAL A 337 15.97 22.48 0.25
N LYS A 338 16.16 23.40 -0.70
CA LYS A 338 17.45 23.92 -1.16
C LYS A 338 17.78 25.26 -0.52
N SER A 339 16.82 26.17 -0.60
CA SER A 339 16.96 27.54 -0.09
C SER A 339 15.61 28.16 0.21
N PHE A 340 15.61 29.20 1.00
CA PHE A 340 14.45 30.05 1.25
C PHE A 340 14.69 31.46 0.72
N GLY A 341 13.66 32.02 0.07
CA GLY A 341 13.58 33.39 -0.43
C GLY A 341 12.35 34.11 0.15
N GLU A 342 11.87 35.09 -0.60
CA GLU A 342 10.67 35.84 -0.23
C GLU A 342 9.40 35.02 -0.50
N LYS A 343 8.37 35.19 0.32
CA LYS A 343 7.05 34.61 0.15
C LYS A 343 6.16 35.54 -0.65
N HIS A 344 5.23 34.98 -1.38
CA HIS A 344 4.28 35.74 -2.22
C HIS A 344 2.84 35.33 -1.89
N LEU A 345 2.44 35.53 -0.63
CA LEU A 345 1.09 35.25 -0.17
C LEU A 345 0.07 36.22 -0.78
N THR A 346 -1.11 35.73 -1.08
CA THR A 346 -2.26 36.53 -1.52
C THR A 346 -2.83 37.35 -0.36
N GLU A 347 -3.65 38.38 -0.67
CA GLU A 347 -4.29 39.20 0.35
C GLU A 347 -5.21 38.39 1.26
N ASP A 348 -5.96 37.41 0.71
CA ASP A 348 -6.84 36.52 1.44
C ASP A 348 -6.04 35.60 2.41
N GLU A 349 -4.90 35.08 1.98
CA GLU A 349 -4.01 34.26 2.81
C GLU A 349 -3.42 35.02 3.99
N ILE A 350 -3.15 36.31 3.80
CA ILE A 350 -2.61 37.17 4.85
C ILE A 350 -3.71 37.61 5.83
N HIS A 351 -4.86 38.08 5.30
CA HIS A 351 -5.85 38.79 6.08
C HIS A 351 -6.98 37.89 6.57
N ASP A 352 -7.41 36.91 5.78
CA ASP A 352 -8.54 36.04 6.13
C ASP A 352 -8.08 34.76 6.82
N PHE A 353 -6.96 34.17 6.38
CA PHE A 353 -6.45 32.91 6.92
C PHE A 353 -5.26 33.06 7.87
N HIS A 354 -4.68 34.24 7.99
CA HIS A 354 -3.50 34.54 8.81
C HIS A 354 -2.41 33.48 8.69
N LEU A 355 -2.06 33.13 7.44
CA LEU A 355 -1.12 32.07 7.16
C LEU A 355 0.25 32.34 7.77
N SER A 356 0.80 31.35 8.41
CA SER A 356 2.15 31.37 8.96
C SER A 356 2.83 30.02 8.76
N THR A 357 4.16 30.04 8.63
CA THR A 357 4.93 28.80 8.51
C THR A 357 5.25 28.23 9.87
N LEU A 358 5.09 26.92 10.02
CA LEU A 358 5.59 26.12 11.13
C LEU A 358 6.77 25.27 10.66
N LYS A 359 7.88 25.32 11.41
CA LYS A 359 8.99 24.37 11.31
C LYS A 359 8.90 23.43 12.50
N LEU A 360 8.68 22.14 12.27
CA LEU A 360 8.44 21.13 13.30
C LEU A 360 9.30 19.90 13.05
N THR A 361 9.68 19.23 14.11
CA THR A 361 10.16 17.84 14.01
C THR A 361 9.00 16.92 13.61
N PHE A 362 9.29 15.69 13.21
CA PHE A 362 8.27 14.71 12.86
C PHE A 362 7.28 14.47 14.02
N ASP A 363 7.80 14.26 15.24
CA ASP A 363 6.96 13.97 16.41
C ASP A 363 6.08 15.17 16.81
N GLU A 364 6.60 16.39 16.69
CA GLU A 364 5.83 17.61 16.90
C GLU A 364 4.72 17.77 15.86
N ALA A 365 5.00 17.44 14.59
CA ALA A 365 3.99 17.49 13.52
C ALA A 365 2.85 16.49 13.80
N VAL A 366 3.17 15.24 14.16
CA VAL A 366 2.18 14.24 14.54
C VAL A 366 1.32 14.73 15.71
N ALA A 367 1.96 15.26 16.77
CA ALA A 367 1.25 15.78 17.93
C ALA A 367 0.32 16.97 17.59
N GLU A 368 0.76 17.86 16.68
CA GLU A 368 -0.08 18.98 16.22
C GLU A 368 -1.30 18.51 15.42
N TYR A 369 -1.15 17.53 14.50
CA TYR A 369 -2.30 16.95 13.80
C TYR A 369 -3.29 16.28 14.76
N GLU A 370 -2.81 15.47 15.70
CA GLU A 370 -3.68 14.83 16.71
C GLU A 370 -4.45 15.85 17.55
N LYS A 371 -3.80 16.92 17.97
CA LYS A 371 -4.44 18.02 18.71
C LYS A 371 -5.54 18.72 17.90
N ARG A 372 -5.37 18.86 16.57
CA ARG A 372 -6.36 19.54 15.72
C ARG A 372 -7.61 18.71 15.46
N LYS A 373 -7.59 17.40 15.71
CA LYS A 373 -8.78 16.53 15.61
C LYS A 373 -9.93 16.90 16.57
N GLU A 374 -9.73 17.83 17.50
CA GLU A 374 -10.77 18.34 18.37
C GLU A 374 -11.89 19.09 17.60
N THR A 375 -11.58 19.65 16.44
CA THR A 375 -12.55 20.35 15.59
C THR A 375 -12.91 19.50 14.36
N PRO A 376 -14.16 19.62 13.80
CA PRO A 376 -14.58 18.90 12.61
C PRO A 376 -13.62 19.08 11.43
N ILE A 377 -13.34 20.32 11.05
CA ILE A 377 -12.42 20.59 9.92
C ILE A 377 -11.00 20.13 10.21
N GLY A 378 -10.55 20.20 11.47
CA GLY A 378 -9.24 19.67 11.88
C GLY A 378 -9.15 18.14 11.72
N ARG A 379 -10.24 17.40 11.99
CA ARG A 379 -10.31 15.96 11.74
C ARG A 379 -10.21 15.63 10.25
N LEU A 380 -10.93 16.35 9.38
CA LEU A 380 -10.83 16.17 7.93
C LEU A 380 -9.38 16.33 7.46
N VAL A 381 -8.72 17.42 7.84
CA VAL A 381 -7.35 17.71 7.44
C VAL A 381 -6.37 16.68 8.02
N ALA A 382 -6.49 16.35 9.31
CA ALA A 382 -5.61 15.36 9.95
C ALA A 382 -5.76 13.97 9.33
N ASN A 383 -6.99 13.52 9.04
CA ASN A 383 -7.23 12.23 8.42
C ASN A 383 -6.67 12.16 6.99
N ARG A 384 -6.66 13.28 6.26
CA ARG A 384 -6.05 13.39 4.93
C ARG A 384 -4.53 13.36 4.97
N GLU A 385 -3.92 14.13 5.88
CA GLU A 385 -2.50 14.48 5.78
C GLU A 385 -1.59 13.64 6.68
N LEU A 386 -2.05 13.25 7.86
CA LEU A 386 -1.22 12.49 8.80
C LEU A 386 -0.70 11.16 8.22
N PRO A 387 -1.52 10.33 7.53
CA PRO A 387 -1.00 9.13 6.88
C PRO A 387 0.09 9.41 5.83
N VAL A 388 -0.05 10.52 5.11
CA VAL A 388 0.95 10.95 4.10
C VAL A 388 2.27 11.39 4.75
N VAL A 389 2.18 12.15 5.85
CA VAL A 389 3.36 12.59 6.62
C VAL A 389 4.10 11.39 7.21
N MET A 390 3.37 10.41 7.76
CA MET A 390 3.96 9.17 8.28
C MET A 390 4.66 8.37 7.16
N ARG A 391 4.02 8.25 6.00
CA ARG A 391 4.62 7.58 4.84
C ARG A 391 5.87 8.32 4.34
N ALA A 392 5.83 9.65 4.27
CA ALA A 392 6.98 10.47 3.88
C ALA A 392 8.18 10.22 4.80
N LYS A 393 7.95 10.17 6.12
CA LYS A 393 9.03 9.86 7.10
C LYS A 393 9.67 8.50 6.83
N ARG A 394 8.86 7.45 6.58
CA ARG A 394 9.39 6.13 6.23
C ARG A 394 10.25 6.19 4.96
N ILE A 395 9.77 6.86 3.91
CA ILE A 395 10.54 7.01 2.65
C ILE A 395 11.85 7.76 2.89
N ILE A 396 11.85 8.82 3.70
CA ILE A 396 13.07 9.58 4.06
C ILE A 396 14.09 8.66 4.73
N ASP A 397 13.65 7.84 5.69
CA ASP A 397 14.52 6.92 6.43
C ASP A 397 15.07 5.81 5.53
N GLU A 398 14.23 5.21 4.69
CA GLU A 398 14.61 4.17 3.74
C GLU A 398 15.63 4.64 2.70
N LEU A 399 15.47 5.85 2.21
CA LEU A 399 16.36 6.43 1.20
C LEU A 399 17.61 7.07 1.82
N GLY A 400 17.71 7.13 3.17
CA GLY A 400 18.82 7.78 3.85
C GLY A 400 18.97 9.25 3.46
N LEU A 401 17.86 9.97 3.31
CA LEU A 401 17.87 11.37 2.83
C LEU A 401 18.32 12.37 3.90
N LEU A 402 18.38 11.93 5.15
CA LEU A 402 18.96 12.65 6.29
C LEU A 402 20.31 12.01 6.59
N SER A 403 21.38 12.75 6.39
CA SER A 403 22.76 12.33 6.66
C SER A 403 23.13 12.50 8.14
#